data_56ef50cc042bab4b25e2bd82de1d2fc0
#
_entry.id   56ef50cc042bab4b25e2bd82de1d2fc0
#
_cell.length_a   1.000
_cell.length_b   1.000
_cell.length_c   1.000
_cell.angle_alpha   90.00
_cell.angle_beta   90.00
_cell.angle_gamma   90.00
#
_symmetry.space_group_name_H-M   'P 1'
#
loop_
_entity.id
_entity.type
_entity.pdbx_description
1 polymer ?
#
loop_
_entity_poly.entity_id
_entity_poly.type
_entity_poly.pdbx_seq_one_letter_code
_entity_poly.pdbx_strand_id
1 'polypeptide(L)'
;MIKGRILLTMLTLALLLLIISPLVIHGKDNNGPEYKILIDIEEAKLYLLKDNVLVKSYPIATGKYDTPSPIGYFRIIHKARWGGGFGTRWMGLDVPWGKYGIHGTNNPGSIGWATSHGCFRMRNKDVEELYEIVSVGVPVIIYGGQYGLLGNGYRKLIPGDRGSHILAVQIKLKQLGYYTGNLDGIYGVGMERALLKFKRDNGLPYDKDITKSTYRALGLELFE
;
A
#
# COMPACT_ATOMS: atom_id res chain seq x y z
N MET A 1 -29.95 9.48 59.90
CA MET A 1 -29.62 10.30 58.67
C MET A 1 -28.52 9.68 57.79
N ILE A 2 -27.80 8.65 58.19
CA ILE A 2 -26.66 8.09 57.41
C ILE A 2 -27.12 7.04 56.37
N LYS A 3 -28.19 6.27 56.64
CA LYS A 3 -28.67 5.22 55.72
C LYS A 3 -29.25 5.74 54.37
N GLY A 4 -29.84 6.95 54.36
CA GLY A 4 -30.40 7.53 53.13
C GLY A 4 -29.38 8.07 52.18
N ARG A 5 -28.19 8.49 52.65
CA ARG A 5 -27.12 9.01 51.82
C ARG A 5 -26.36 7.92 51.05
N ILE A 6 -26.21 6.73 51.67
CA ILE A 6 -25.54 5.59 51.04
C ILE A 6 -26.41 5.01 49.92
N LEU A 7 -27.72 4.99 50.08
CA LEU A 7 -28.64 4.48 49.05
C LEU A 7 -28.68 5.40 47.82
N LEU A 8 -28.60 6.73 48.01
CA LEU A 8 -28.61 7.70 46.91
C LEU A 8 -27.28 7.67 46.11
N THR A 9 -26.15 7.46 46.80
CA THR A 9 -24.84 7.35 46.13
C THR A 9 -24.69 6.04 45.36
N MET A 10 -25.26 4.94 45.83
CA MET A 10 -25.29 3.67 45.08
C MET A 10 -26.20 3.75 43.85
N LEU A 11 -27.32 4.45 43.92
CA LEU A 11 -28.23 4.62 42.79
C LEU A 11 -27.63 5.51 41.69
N THR A 12 -26.87 6.56 42.05
CA THR A 12 -26.17 7.43 41.08
C THR A 12 -24.99 6.72 40.45
N LEU A 13 -24.28 5.86 41.17
CA LEU A 13 -23.17 5.07 40.60
C LEU A 13 -23.68 4.00 39.63
N ALA A 14 -24.83 3.36 39.91
CA ALA A 14 -25.47 2.41 39.01
C ALA A 14 -26.01 3.07 37.73
N LEU A 15 -26.51 4.31 37.82
CA LEU A 15 -26.99 5.08 36.68
C LEU A 15 -25.82 5.57 35.78
N LEU A 16 -24.64 5.86 36.37
CA LEU A 16 -23.46 6.27 35.61
C LEU A 16 -22.81 5.10 34.86
N LEU A 17 -22.93 3.87 35.37
CA LEU A 17 -22.45 2.66 34.71
C LEU A 17 -23.29 2.24 33.48
N LEU A 18 -24.56 2.66 33.43
CA LEU A 18 -25.45 2.39 32.32
C LEU A 18 -25.21 3.32 31.09
N ILE A 19 -24.46 4.42 31.26
CA ILE A 19 -24.19 5.40 30.20
C ILE A 19 -22.88 5.08 29.44
N ILE A 20 -22.05 4.18 29.98
CA ILE A 20 -20.80 3.74 29.33
C ILE A 20 -20.99 2.32 28.73
N SER A 21 -22.13 2.06 28.15
CA SER A 21 -22.21 0.96 27.19
C SER A 21 -21.46 1.44 25.95
N PRO A 22 -20.35 0.77 25.51
CA PRO A 22 -19.80 1.07 24.20
C PRO A 22 -20.94 0.82 23.22
N LEU A 23 -21.34 1.86 22.53
CA LEU A 23 -22.23 1.73 21.38
C LEU A 23 -21.44 0.91 20.37
N VAL A 24 -21.54 -0.40 20.45
CA VAL A 24 -21.10 -1.30 19.38
C VAL A 24 -22.06 -0.99 18.25
N ILE A 25 -21.68 -0.01 17.41
CA ILE A 25 -22.31 0.20 16.12
C ILE A 25 -21.99 -1.08 15.35
N HIS A 26 -22.85 -2.08 15.49
CA HIS A 26 -22.95 -3.12 14.49
C HIS A 26 -23.44 -2.42 13.22
N GLY A 27 -22.50 -1.88 12.44
CA GLY A 27 -22.76 -1.60 11.07
C GLY A 27 -23.29 -2.91 10.48
N LYS A 28 -24.48 -2.88 9.97
CA LYS A 28 -25.11 -4.03 9.32
C LYS A 28 -24.26 -4.28 8.08
N ASP A 29 -23.29 -5.19 8.19
CA ASP A 29 -22.50 -5.66 7.08
C ASP A 29 -23.43 -6.40 6.11
N ASN A 30 -23.98 -5.63 5.17
CA ASN A 30 -24.71 -6.16 4.03
C ASN A 30 -23.75 -6.72 2.97
N ASN A 31 -22.60 -7.24 3.38
CA ASN A 31 -21.56 -7.60 2.46
C ASN A 31 -21.45 -9.11 2.38
N GLY A 32 -21.62 -9.61 1.16
CA GLY A 32 -21.12 -10.93 0.79
C GLY A 32 -19.63 -11.06 1.17
N PRO A 33 -19.00 -12.21 0.91
CA PRO A 33 -17.65 -12.50 1.33
C PRO A 33 -16.67 -11.40 0.90
N GLU A 34 -15.88 -10.87 1.87
CA GLU A 34 -14.89 -9.82 1.61
C GLU A 34 -13.62 -10.44 1.04
N TYR A 35 -13.38 -10.22 -0.25
CA TYR A 35 -12.14 -10.61 -0.89
C TYR A 35 -11.06 -9.53 -0.75
N LYS A 36 -9.81 -9.96 -0.54
CA LYS A 36 -8.59 -9.14 -0.53
C LYS A 36 -7.50 -9.84 -1.31
N ILE A 37 -6.64 -9.07 -1.93
CA ILE A 37 -5.43 -9.58 -2.58
C ILE A 37 -4.22 -9.10 -1.78
N LEU A 38 -3.31 -10.02 -1.44
CA LEU A 38 -1.98 -9.72 -0.96
C LEU A 38 -0.97 -10.16 -2.01
N ILE A 39 -0.08 -9.25 -2.41
CA ILE A 39 1.03 -9.56 -3.30
C ILE A 39 2.32 -9.45 -2.50
N ASP A 40 3.10 -10.52 -2.48
CA ASP A 40 4.46 -10.53 -1.97
C ASP A 40 5.42 -10.48 -3.14
N ILE A 41 6.18 -9.37 -3.23
CA ILE A 41 7.13 -9.15 -4.34
C ILE A 41 8.34 -10.06 -4.21
N GLU A 42 8.82 -10.32 -2.98
CA GLU A 42 10.00 -11.15 -2.72
C GLU A 42 9.73 -12.62 -3.05
N GLU A 43 8.57 -13.13 -2.65
CA GLU A 43 8.16 -14.49 -2.98
C GLU A 43 7.65 -14.65 -4.41
N ALA A 44 7.43 -13.56 -5.14
CA ALA A 44 6.77 -13.54 -6.45
C ALA A 44 5.42 -14.31 -6.43
N LYS A 45 4.61 -14.02 -5.40
CA LYS A 45 3.31 -14.67 -5.18
C LYS A 45 2.19 -13.66 -4.98
N LEU A 46 1.01 -14.02 -5.46
CA LEU A 46 -0.25 -13.37 -5.18
C LEU A 46 -1.12 -14.31 -4.34
N TYR A 47 -1.62 -13.81 -3.23
CA TYR A 47 -2.51 -14.51 -2.31
C TYR A 47 -3.90 -13.92 -2.39
N LEU A 48 -4.90 -14.76 -2.62
CA LEU A 48 -6.31 -14.41 -2.53
C LEU A 48 -6.83 -14.77 -1.14
N LEU A 49 -7.32 -13.77 -0.43
CA LEU A 49 -7.96 -13.94 0.88
C LEU A 49 -9.47 -13.72 0.75
N LYS A 50 -10.23 -14.48 1.53
CA LYS A 50 -11.66 -14.30 1.75
C LYS A 50 -11.90 -14.21 3.26
N ASP A 51 -12.49 -13.12 3.72
CA ASP A 51 -12.73 -12.87 5.16
C ASP A 51 -11.44 -13.02 6.00
N ASN A 52 -10.31 -12.54 5.45
CA ASN A 52 -8.94 -12.63 5.98
C ASN A 52 -8.35 -14.06 6.04
N VAL A 53 -9.01 -15.06 5.49
CA VAL A 53 -8.50 -16.44 5.38
C VAL A 53 -7.93 -16.66 3.99
N LEU A 54 -6.75 -17.27 3.92
CA LEU A 54 -6.13 -17.63 2.64
C LEU A 54 -6.99 -18.68 1.91
N VAL A 55 -7.44 -18.30 0.71
CA VAL A 55 -8.21 -19.19 -0.18
C VAL A 55 -7.31 -19.84 -1.21
N LYS A 56 -6.42 -19.05 -1.83
CA LYS A 56 -5.56 -19.52 -2.91
C LYS A 56 -4.32 -18.66 -3.07
N SER A 57 -3.25 -19.25 -3.60
CA SER A 57 -2.05 -18.52 -4.02
C SER A 57 -1.71 -18.82 -5.48
N TYR A 58 -1.10 -17.81 -6.12
CA TYR A 58 -0.70 -17.89 -7.52
C TYR A 58 0.74 -17.39 -7.68
N PRO A 59 1.60 -18.09 -8.41
CA PRO A 59 2.90 -17.57 -8.79
C PRO A 59 2.71 -16.44 -9.80
N ILE A 60 3.49 -15.37 -9.67
CA ILE A 60 3.41 -14.19 -10.51
C ILE A 60 4.79 -13.78 -11.01
N ALA A 61 4.85 -12.90 -12.02
CA ALA A 61 6.05 -12.12 -12.30
C ALA A 61 5.88 -10.71 -11.76
N THR A 62 6.96 -10.13 -11.23
CA THR A 62 7.01 -8.78 -10.68
C THR A 62 7.88 -7.84 -11.52
N GLY A 63 7.89 -6.55 -11.19
CA GLY A 63 8.74 -5.56 -11.83
C GLY A 63 10.23 -5.84 -11.60
N LYS A 64 11.04 -5.62 -12.65
CA LYS A 64 12.49 -5.68 -12.55
C LYS A 64 13.06 -4.49 -11.76
N TYR A 65 14.35 -4.55 -11.40
CA TYR A 65 15.01 -3.54 -10.57
C TYR A 65 14.81 -2.11 -11.07
N ASP A 66 14.96 -1.86 -12.39
CA ASP A 66 14.85 -0.51 -12.98
C ASP A 66 13.40 -0.02 -13.13
N THR A 67 12.45 -0.95 -13.18
CA THR A 67 11.02 -0.67 -13.29
C THR A 67 10.25 -1.47 -12.24
N PRO A 68 10.41 -1.13 -10.94
CA PRO A 68 9.87 -1.94 -9.86
C PRO A 68 8.34 -1.90 -9.82
N SER A 69 7.78 -2.96 -9.28
CA SER A 69 6.36 -2.98 -8.92
C SER A 69 6.05 -1.93 -7.86
N PRO A 70 4.85 -1.34 -7.88
CA PRO A 70 4.41 -0.45 -6.82
C PRO A 70 4.29 -1.22 -5.50
N ILE A 71 4.62 -0.56 -4.38
CA ILE A 71 4.46 -1.09 -3.04
C ILE A 71 3.48 -0.19 -2.30
N GLY A 72 2.54 -0.78 -1.57
CA GLY A 72 1.54 -0.02 -0.82
C GLY A 72 0.17 -0.68 -0.82
N TYR A 73 -0.84 0.14 -0.53
CA TYR A 73 -2.24 -0.26 -0.48
C TYR A 73 -3.01 0.38 -1.63
N PHE A 74 -3.59 -0.45 -2.47
CA PHE A 74 -4.31 -0.04 -3.67
C PHE A 74 -5.64 -0.78 -3.79
N ARG A 75 -6.40 -0.46 -4.85
CA ARG A 75 -7.65 -1.13 -5.19
C ARG A 75 -7.70 -1.44 -6.67
N ILE A 76 -8.46 -2.48 -7.03
CA ILE A 76 -8.85 -2.71 -8.42
C ILE A 76 -9.84 -1.61 -8.82
N ILE A 77 -9.53 -0.83 -9.85
CA ILE A 77 -10.40 0.25 -10.35
C ILE A 77 -11.02 -0.05 -11.71
N HIS A 78 -10.52 -1.06 -12.40
CA HIS A 78 -10.95 -1.38 -13.74
C HIS A 78 -10.65 -2.83 -14.06
N LYS A 79 -11.58 -3.50 -14.75
CA LYS A 79 -11.43 -4.88 -15.24
C LYS A 79 -11.74 -4.93 -16.73
N ALA A 80 -10.91 -5.64 -17.51
CA ALA A 80 -11.07 -5.81 -18.94
C ALA A 80 -10.62 -7.18 -19.43
N ARG A 81 -11.17 -7.61 -20.53
CA ARG A 81 -10.67 -8.74 -21.32
C ARG A 81 -9.74 -8.16 -22.38
N TRP A 82 -8.48 -8.57 -22.35
CA TRP A 82 -7.45 -8.11 -23.28
C TRP A 82 -6.82 -9.28 -24.02
N GLY A 83 -5.82 -8.96 -24.84
CA GLY A 83 -5.05 -9.93 -25.62
C GLY A 83 -3.58 -9.53 -25.73
N GLY A 84 -2.85 -10.27 -26.55
CA GLY A 84 -1.43 -9.99 -26.82
C GLY A 84 -0.54 -10.15 -25.57
N GLY A 85 0.40 -9.23 -25.38
CA GLY A 85 1.36 -9.27 -24.26
C GLY A 85 0.76 -9.19 -22.88
N PHE A 86 -0.49 -8.70 -22.75
CA PHE A 86 -1.22 -8.63 -21.49
C PHE A 86 -2.07 -9.91 -21.19
N GLY A 87 -1.95 -10.92 -22.04
CA GLY A 87 -2.72 -12.15 -21.88
C GLY A 87 -4.21 -11.91 -22.03
N THR A 88 -5.04 -12.69 -21.30
CA THR A 88 -6.49 -12.75 -21.52
C THR A 88 -7.31 -11.83 -20.62
N ARG A 89 -6.74 -11.34 -19.52
CA ARG A 89 -7.43 -10.49 -18.53
C ARG A 89 -6.52 -9.39 -18.03
N TRP A 90 -7.15 -8.26 -17.68
CA TRP A 90 -6.52 -7.10 -17.04
C TRP A 90 -7.35 -6.63 -15.86
N MET A 91 -6.69 -6.33 -14.76
CA MET A 91 -7.24 -5.68 -13.56
C MET A 91 -6.34 -4.49 -13.20
N GLY A 92 -6.79 -3.27 -13.50
CA GLY A 92 -6.05 -2.03 -13.25
C GLY A 92 -6.11 -1.61 -11.79
N LEU A 93 -5.02 -1.05 -11.28
CA LEU A 93 -4.86 -0.58 -9.90
C LEU A 93 -4.82 0.95 -9.85
N ASP A 94 -5.29 1.54 -8.74
CA ASP A 94 -5.31 2.99 -8.48
C ASP A 94 -3.97 3.57 -8.02
N VAL A 95 -2.89 3.12 -8.61
CA VAL A 95 -1.54 3.62 -8.29
C VAL A 95 -1.38 5.05 -8.81
N PRO A 96 -1.14 6.07 -7.93
CA PRO A 96 -1.20 7.47 -8.35
C PRO A 96 -0.11 7.88 -9.33
N TRP A 97 1.03 7.20 -9.32
CA TRP A 97 2.21 7.58 -10.13
C TRP A 97 2.35 6.84 -11.45
N GLY A 98 1.40 5.98 -11.83
CA GLY A 98 1.48 5.27 -13.11
C GLY A 98 0.36 4.26 -13.34
N LYS A 99 0.38 3.66 -14.53
CA LYS A 99 -0.58 2.61 -14.90
C LYS A 99 -0.02 1.25 -14.51
N TYR A 100 -0.57 0.65 -13.50
CA TYR A 100 -0.20 -0.67 -13.00
C TYR A 100 -1.44 -1.58 -12.95
N GLY A 101 -1.20 -2.88 -13.03
CA GLY A 101 -2.27 -3.85 -12.96
C GLY A 101 -1.79 -5.28 -12.77
N ILE A 102 -2.75 -6.15 -12.53
CA ILE A 102 -2.62 -7.60 -12.52
C ILE A 102 -3.18 -8.12 -13.84
N HIS A 103 -2.40 -8.90 -14.60
CA HIS A 103 -2.82 -9.34 -15.93
C HIS A 103 -2.22 -10.68 -16.32
N GLY A 104 -2.76 -11.30 -17.35
CA GLY A 104 -2.19 -12.50 -17.96
C GLY A 104 -0.90 -12.23 -18.72
N THR A 105 -0.33 -13.26 -19.32
CA THR A 105 0.86 -13.10 -20.16
C THR A 105 0.88 -14.15 -21.27
N ASN A 106 1.43 -13.77 -22.43
CA ASN A 106 1.80 -14.70 -23.51
C ASN A 106 3.21 -15.28 -23.32
N ASN A 107 3.94 -14.85 -22.27
CA ASN A 107 5.24 -15.40 -21.88
C ASN A 107 5.15 -16.06 -20.49
N PRO A 108 4.62 -17.28 -20.38
CA PRO A 108 4.45 -17.97 -19.10
C PRO A 108 5.78 -18.33 -18.42
N GLY A 109 6.90 -18.40 -19.17
CA GLY A 109 8.24 -18.61 -18.63
C GLY A 109 8.74 -17.44 -17.77
N SER A 110 8.10 -16.27 -17.84
CA SER A 110 8.43 -15.11 -17.01
C SER A 110 7.89 -15.22 -15.57
N ILE A 111 6.95 -16.12 -15.31
CA ILE A 111 6.31 -16.29 -14.00
C ILE A 111 7.33 -16.82 -12.97
N GLY A 112 7.35 -16.20 -11.79
CA GLY A 112 8.31 -16.46 -10.72
C GLY A 112 9.53 -15.54 -10.74
N TRP A 113 9.62 -14.62 -11.73
CA TRP A 113 10.79 -13.75 -11.90
C TRP A 113 10.43 -12.26 -11.92
N ALA A 114 11.39 -11.42 -11.53
CA ALA A 114 11.31 -9.98 -11.63
C ALA A 114 11.64 -9.51 -13.07
N THR A 115 10.66 -9.57 -13.99
CA THR A 115 10.88 -9.39 -15.43
C THR A 115 9.92 -8.39 -16.08
N SER A 116 8.94 -7.87 -15.35
CA SER A 116 7.96 -6.93 -15.91
C SER A 116 8.45 -5.46 -15.84
N HIS A 117 7.66 -4.56 -16.39
CA HIS A 117 7.84 -3.12 -16.23
C HIS A 117 6.97 -2.57 -15.07
N GLY A 118 6.81 -3.37 -14.02
CA GLY A 118 6.11 -3.00 -12.79
C GLY A 118 4.74 -3.66 -12.60
N CYS A 119 4.06 -4.10 -13.66
CA CYS A 119 2.81 -4.85 -13.56
C CYS A 119 3.04 -6.28 -13.03
N PHE A 120 2.00 -6.88 -12.49
CA PHE A 120 1.99 -8.26 -11.99
C PHE A 120 1.45 -9.20 -13.05
N ARG A 121 2.32 -10.08 -13.57
CA ARG A 121 1.94 -11.05 -14.61
C ARG A 121 1.53 -12.37 -13.97
N MET A 122 0.45 -12.95 -14.47
CA MET A 122 -0.04 -14.28 -14.11
C MET A 122 -0.11 -15.17 -15.35
N ARG A 123 -0.13 -16.49 -15.16
CA ARG A 123 -0.55 -17.40 -16.25
C ARG A 123 -1.98 -17.06 -16.64
N ASN A 124 -2.33 -17.19 -17.92
CA ASN A 124 -3.67 -16.84 -18.41
C ASN A 124 -4.78 -17.57 -17.64
N LYS A 125 -4.64 -18.86 -17.41
CA LYS A 125 -5.60 -19.66 -16.65
C LYS A 125 -5.79 -19.13 -15.21
N ASP A 126 -4.68 -18.69 -14.56
CA ASP A 126 -4.71 -18.23 -13.17
C ASP A 126 -5.37 -16.85 -13.07
N VAL A 127 -5.08 -15.94 -14.01
CA VAL A 127 -5.71 -14.60 -14.03
C VAL A 127 -7.18 -14.67 -14.44
N GLU A 128 -7.57 -15.63 -15.28
CA GLU A 128 -8.97 -15.88 -15.63
C GLU A 128 -9.78 -16.29 -14.40
N GLU A 129 -9.26 -17.21 -13.62
CA GLU A 129 -9.89 -17.66 -12.38
C GLU A 129 -10.00 -16.50 -11.38
N LEU A 130 -8.89 -15.79 -11.10
CA LEU A 130 -8.90 -14.63 -10.20
C LEU A 130 -9.87 -13.55 -10.66
N TYR A 131 -9.90 -13.28 -11.96
CA TYR A 131 -10.78 -12.29 -12.58
C TYR A 131 -12.26 -12.56 -12.32
N GLU A 132 -12.72 -13.82 -12.37
CA GLU A 132 -14.12 -14.16 -12.12
C GLU A 132 -14.50 -14.04 -10.63
N ILE A 133 -13.53 -14.17 -9.71
CA ILE A 133 -13.77 -14.11 -8.25
C ILE A 133 -13.81 -12.67 -7.74
N VAL A 134 -12.87 -11.81 -8.18
CA VAL A 134 -12.71 -10.47 -7.60
C VAL A 134 -13.45 -9.39 -8.40
N SER A 135 -13.93 -8.37 -7.71
CA SER A 135 -14.66 -7.24 -8.29
C SER A 135 -13.80 -5.96 -8.29
N VAL A 136 -14.24 -4.94 -9.03
CA VAL A 136 -13.76 -3.56 -8.84
C VAL A 136 -14.01 -3.14 -7.38
N GLY A 137 -13.06 -2.43 -6.80
CA GLY A 137 -13.05 -2.03 -5.39
C GLY A 137 -12.30 -2.98 -4.45
N VAL A 138 -12.00 -4.22 -4.88
CA VAL A 138 -11.25 -5.17 -4.05
C VAL A 138 -9.89 -4.58 -3.66
N PRO A 139 -9.55 -4.59 -2.35
CA PRO A 139 -8.26 -4.12 -1.86
C PRO A 139 -7.11 -5.01 -2.37
N VAL A 140 -5.99 -4.35 -2.72
CA VAL A 140 -4.75 -4.99 -3.14
C VAL A 140 -3.61 -4.43 -2.30
N ILE A 141 -3.10 -5.26 -1.40
CA ILE A 141 -1.96 -4.94 -0.55
C ILE A 141 -0.71 -5.48 -1.25
N ILE A 142 0.26 -4.62 -1.50
CA ILE A 142 1.51 -5.02 -2.15
C ILE A 142 2.65 -4.83 -1.15
N TYR A 143 3.20 -5.95 -0.70
CA TYR A 143 4.28 -6.04 0.26
C TYR A 143 5.63 -6.08 -0.45
N GLY A 144 6.52 -5.18 -0.06
CA GLY A 144 7.85 -5.00 -0.67
C GLY A 144 9.00 -5.57 0.16
N GLY A 145 8.72 -6.50 1.06
CA GLY A 145 9.74 -7.10 1.93
C GLY A 145 9.99 -6.30 3.20
N GLN A 146 11.07 -6.66 3.90
CA GLN A 146 11.42 -6.13 5.22
C GLN A 146 11.63 -4.60 5.26
N TYR A 147 11.95 -3.97 4.14
CA TYR A 147 12.16 -2.52 4.05
C TYR A 147 10.91 -1.75 3.63
N GLY A 148 9.75 -2.39 3.63
CA GLY A 148 8.46 -1.76 3.34
C GLY A 148 8.47 -1.02 2.00
N LEU A 149 8.09 0.27 1.99
CA LEU A 149 8.03 1.09 0.78
C LEU A 149 9.39 1.29 0.08
N LEU A 150 10.51 1.00 0.75
CA LEU A 150 11.84 1.08 0.17
C LEU A 150 12.24 -0.20 -0.60
N GLY A 151 11.40 -1.23 -0.60
CA GLY A 151 11.63 -2.47 -1.36
C GLY A 151 13.03 -3.03 -1.11
N ASN A 152 13.86 -3.12 -2.15
CA ASN A 152 15.21 -3.67 -2.05
C ASN A 152 16.27 -2.70 -1.47
N GLY A 153 15.85 -1.58 -0.86
CA GLY A 153 16.78 -0.67 -0.19
C GLY A 153 16.80 0.76 -0.74
N TYR A 154 17.85 1.49 -0.41
CA TYR A 154 17.96 2.89 -0.82
C TYR A 154 18.21 3.05 -2.33
N ARG A 155 17.54 4.04 -2.88
CA ARG A 155 17.78 4.52 -4.25
C ARG A 155 18.06 6.02 -4.20
N LYS A 156 19.03 6.50 -5.00
CA LYS A 156 19.14 7.93 -5.26
C LYS A 156 17.90 8.38 -6.05
N LEU A 157 17.23 9.44 -5.56
CA LEU A 157 16.05 10.00 -6.20
C LEU A 157 16.30 11.46 -6.54
N ILE A 158 15.76 11.89 -7.67
CA ILE A 158 15.87 13.26 -8.20
C ILE A 158 14.48 13.83 -8.55
N PRO A 159 14.34 15.15 -8.72
CA PRO A 159 13.09 15.74 -9.17
C PRO A 159 12.54 15.09 -10.45
N GLY A 160 11.24 14.79 -10.46
CA GLY A 160 10.57 14.07 -11.55
C GLY A 160 10.45 12.55 -11.32
N ASP A 161 11.23 11.97 -10.42
CA ASP A 161 11.10 10.56 -10.06
C ASP A 161 9.73 10.24 -9.47
N ARG A 162 9.32 8.97 -9.62
CA ARG A 162 8.01 8.47 -9.17
C ARG A 162 8.16 7.07 -8.57
N GLY A 163 7.31 6.77 -7.59
CA GLY A 163 7.27 5.43 -7.03
C GLY A 163 7.15 5.38 -5.51
N SER A 164 7.21 4.16 -5.00
CA SER A 164 7.04 3.87 -3.58
C SER A 164 8.09 4.53 -2.69
N HIS A 165 9.34 4.69 -3.17
CA HIS A 165 10.39 5.41 -2.45
C HIS A 165 10.04 6.90 -2.27
N ILE A 166 9.49 7.54 -3.31
CA ILE A 166 9.01 8.93 -3.21
C ILE A 166 7.88 9.01 -2.20
N LEU A 167 6.93 8.08 -2.27
CA LEU A 167 5.82 8.01 -1.30
C LEU A 167 6.34 7.88 0.13
N ALA A 168 7.35 7.04 0.39
CA ALA A 168 7.96 6.90 1.71
C ALA A 168 8.51 8.23 2.23
N VAL A 169 9.23 8.96 1.38
CA VAL A 169 9.79 10.29 1.72
C VAL A 169 8.68 11.33 1.92
N GLN A 170 7.65 11.35 1.06
CA GLN A 170 6.49 12.24 1.25
C GLN A 170 5.80 12.00 2.59
N ILE A 171 5.58 10.73 2.97
CA ILE A 171 4.99 10.37 4.26
C ILE A 171 5.83 10.93 5.41
N LYS A 172 7.15 10.73 5.38
CA LYS A 172 8.04 11.24 6.45
C LYS A 172 8.10 12.75 6.51
N LEU A 173 8.25 13.42 5.37
CA LEU A 173 8.22 14.89 5.32
C LEU A 173 6.88 15.45 5.84
N LYS A 174 5.76 14.76 5.57
CA LYS A 174 4.43 15.14 6.08
C LYS A 174 4.32 14.92 7.58
N GLN A 175 4.79 13.78 8.10
CA GLN A 175 4.82 13.48 9.55
C GLN A 175 5.67 14.50 10.32
N LEU A 176 6.77 14.98 9.72
CA LEU A 176 7.66 15.98 10.30
C LEU A 176 7.19 17.43 10.08
N GLY A 177 6.04 17.64 9.43
CA GLY A 177 5.46 18.97 9.21
C GLY A 177 6.08 19.80 8.07
N TYR A 178 6.95 19.21 7.24
CA TYR A 178 7.57 19.91 6.11
C TYR A 178 6.71 19.87 4.84
N TYR A 179 5.91 18.82 4.65
CA TYR A 179 5.13 18.60 3.43
C TYR A 179 3.63 18.60 3.71
N THR A 180 2.87 19.39 2.94
CA THR A 180 1.41 19.49 3.08
C THR A 180 0.65 18.99 1.85
N GLY A 181 1.39 18.56 0.81
CA GLY A 181 0.79 18.08 -0.44
C GLY A 181 0.22 16.66 -0.35
N ASN A 182 -0.21 16.15 -1.49
CA ASN A 182 -0.73 14.80 -1.64
C ASN A 182 0.37 13.75 -1.52
N LEU A 183 0.03 12.61 -0.95
CA LEU A 183 0.89 11.42 -0.89
C LEU A 183 0.71 10.61 -2.17
N ASP A 184 1.23 11.13 -3.28
CA ASP A 184 1.01 10.63 -4.65
C ASP A 184 2.21 9.88 -5.23
N GLY A 185 3.33 9.79 -4.48
CA GLY A 185 4.54 9.14 -4.96
C GLY A 185 5.21 9.84 -6.13
N ILE A 186 4.97 11.14 -6.34
CA ILE A 186 5.55 11.95 -7.43
C ILE A 186 6.46 13.04 -6.83
N TYR A 187 7.73 13.05 -7.23
CA TYR A 187 8.68 14.07 -6.81
C TYR A 187 8.47 15.37 -7.61
N GLY A 188 7.42 16.11 -7.25
CA GLY A 188 7.09 17.42 -7.83
C GLY A 188 7.65 18.59 -7.04
N VAL A 189 7.39 19.81 -7.54
CA VAL A 189 7.89 21.09 -6.96
C VAL A 189 7.49 21.29 -5.50
N GLY A 190 6.31 20.83 -5.10
CA GLY A 190 5.86 20.92 -3.70
C GLY A 190 6.74 20.09 -2.75
N MET A 191 7.06 18.86 -3.16
CA MET A 191 7.96 17.99 -2.41
C MET A 191 9.41 18.51 -2.41
N GLU A 192 9.88 19.04 -3.54
CA GLU A 192 11.21 19.66 -3.66
C GLU A 192 11.39 20.78 -2.61
N ARG A 193 10.44 21.72 -2.53
CA ARG A 193 10.47 22.79 -1.53
C ARG A 193 10.50 22.27 -0.10
N ALA A 194 9.69 21.26 0.20
CA ALA A 194 9.65 20.61 1.51
C ALA A 194 10.98 19.94 1.85
N LEU A 195 11.57 19.23 0.90
CA LEU A 195 12.88 18.58 1.06
C LEU A 195 13.99 19.58 1.31
N LEU A 196 14.07 20.66 0.53
CA LEU A 196 15.09 21.69 0.69
C LEU A 196 14.99 22.38 2.07
N LYS A 197 13.76 22.65 2.54
CA LYS A 197 13.54 23.19 3.89
C LYS A 197 14.00 22.18 4.95
N PHE A 198 13.61 20.92 4.83
CA PHE A 198 14.04 19.85 5.74
C PHE A 198 15.57 19.74 5.79
N LYS A 199 16.24 19.68 4.64
CA LYS A 199 17.70 19.57 4.56
C LYS A 199 18.42 20.74 5.22
N ARG A 200 17.98 21.97 4.96
CA ARG A 200 18.53 23.16 5.60
C ARG A 200 18.40 23.11 7.12
N ASP A 201 17.22 22.77 7.61
CA ASP A 201 16.92 22.75 9.05
C ASP A 201 17.65 21.61 9.79
N ASN A 202 18.15 20.60 9.05
CA ASN A 202 18.88 19.43 9.57
C ASN A 202 20.38 19.41 9.18
N GLY A 203 20.93 20.49 8.64
CA GLY A 203 22.37 20.58 8.31
C GLY A 203 22.82 19.64 7.19
N LEU A 204 21.92 19.23 6.30
CA LEU A 204 22.23 18.37 5.15
C LEU A 204 22.65 19.20 3.94
N PRO A 205 23.36 18.62 2.96
CA PRO A 205 23.70 19.29 1.70
C PRO A 205 22.44 19.90 1.06
N TYR A 206 22.50 21.20 0.69
CA TYR A 206 21.38 21.93 0.13
C TYR A 206 21.27 21.66 -1.38
N ASP A 207 20.86 20.47 -1.71
CA ASP A 207 20.60 19.99 -3.07
C ASP A 207 19.23 19.28 -3.15
N LYS A 208 18.78 18.97 -4.35
CA LYS A 208 17.47 18.37 -4.62
C LYS A 208 17.49 16.82 -4.60
N ASP A 209 18.65 16.22 -4.39
CA ASP A 209 18.80 14.78 -4.45
C ASP A 209 18.38 14.14 -3.11
N ILE A 210 17.68 13.03 -3.15
CA ILE A 210 17.45 12.17 -1.99
C ILE A 210 18.48 11.06 -2.02
N THR A 211 19.40 11.10 -1.06
CA THR A 211 20.50 10.16 -0.92
C THR A 211 20.38 9.37 0.39
N LYS A 212 21.27 8.42 0.61
CA LYS A 212 21.29 7.62 1.84
C LYS A 212 21.31 8.48 3.11
N SER A 213 22.04 9.59 3.13
CA SER A 213 22.05 10.54 4.25
C SER A 213 20.69 11.20 4.46
N THR A 214 19.99 11.53 3.38
CA THR A 214 18.62 12.09 3.45
C THR A 214 17.64 11.08 4.03
N TYR A 215 17.66 9.82 3.59
CA TYR A 215 16.81 8.77 4.14
C TYR A 215 17.06 8.58 5.65
N ARG A 216 18.33 8.52 6.07
CA ARG A 216 18.67 8.39 7.48
C ARG A 216 18.17 9.56 8.32
N ALA A 217 18.36 10.78 7.87
CA ALA A 217 17.88 11.97 8.57
C ALA A 217 16.34 12.01 8.67
N LEU A 218 15.64 11.43 7.71
CA LEU A 218 14.19 11.25 7.75
C LEU A 218 13.74 10.09 8.68
N GLY A 219 14.67 9.33 9.27
CA GLY A 219 14.35 8.13 10.04
C GLY A 219 13.81 6.99 9.19
N LEU A 220 14.21 6.94 7.91
CA LEU A 220 13.95 5.83 6.99
C LEU A 220 15.21 4.94 6.97
N GLU A 221 15.42 4.20 8.05
CA GLU A 221 16.57 3.31 8.17
C GLU A 221 16.23 1.90 7.70
N LEU A 222 17.20 1.26 7.05
CA LEU A 222 17.16 -0.17 6.78
C LEU A 222 17.72 -0.88 7.98
N PHE A 223 17.01 -1.84 8.51
CA PHE A 223 17.54 -2.71 9.55
C PHE A 223 18.59 -3.63 8.92
N GLU A 224 19.81 -3.59 9.44
CA GLU A 224 20.88 -4.52 9.09
C GLU A 224 20.78 -5.78 9.92
#